data_53b0a560110f4887edb466d3b2df41eb
#
_entry.id   53b0a560110f4887edb466d3b2df41eb
#
_cell.length_a   1.000
_cell.length_b   1.000
_cell.length_c   1.000
_cell.angle_alpha   90.00
_cell.angle_beta   90.00
_cell.angle_gamma   90.00
#
_symmetry.space_group_name_H-M   'P 1'
#
loop_
_entity.id
_entity.type
_entity.pdbx_description
1 polymer ?
#
loop_
_entity_poly.entity_id
_entity_poly.type
_entity_poly.pdbx_seq_one_letter_code
_entity_poly.pdbx_strand_id
1 'polypeptide(L)'
;MRIRLGNPGRRRPVVDVNDALVDTGATLSTVPRALADQLKLQVLGQHTTRTAAGVLTLDQSYALFEYDGRRTVTPIWISDTYPGILIGVVTLEALGLAVDPASGELKNSEFLLLSIFAR
;
A
#
# COMPACT_ATOMS: atom_id res chain seq x y z
N MET A 1 -7.90 6.53 5.37
CA MET A 1 -7.98 5.09 5.67
C MET A 1 -7.13 4.78 6.90
N ARG A 2 -7.68 4.05 7.83
CA ARG A 2 -6.98 3.68 9.06
C ARG A 2 -6.39 2.28 8.90
N ILE A 3 -5.08 2.17 8.96
CA ILE A 3 -4.36 0.91 8.75
C ILE A 3 -3.32 0.70 9.84
N ARG A 4 -2.83 -0.53 9.92
CA ARG A 4 -1.64 -0.87 10.67
C ARG A 4 -0.58 -1.34 9.68
N LEU A 5 0.64 -0.84 9.85
CA LEU A 5 1.75 -1.09 8.95
C LEU A 5 2.89 -1.78 9.70
N GLY A 6 3.49 -2.80 9.10
CA GLY A 6 4.58 -3.55 9.72
C GLY A 6 5.59 -4.08 8.71
N ASN A 7 6.62 -4.69 9.24
CA ASN A 7 7.65 -5.39 8.47
C ASN A 7 7.24 -6.86 8.32
N PRO A 8 7.19 -7.40 7.09
CA PRO A 8 6.79 -8.80 6.88
C PRO A 8 7.66 -9.82 7.60
N GLY A 9 8.94 -9.50 7.81
CA GLY A 9 9.90 -10.40 8.47
C GLY A 9 10.05 -10.21 9.97
N ARG A 10 9.28 -9.30 10.58
CA ARG A 10 9.40 -8.97 12.00
C ARG A 10 8.04 -8.79 12.63
N ARG A 11 7.88 -9.29 13.86
CA ARG A 11 6.63 -9.09 14.61
C ARG A 11 6.47 -7.64 15.09
N ARG A 12 7.57 -6.94 15.34
CA ARG A 12 7.60 -5.58 15.87
C ARG A 12 8.76 -4.79 15.25
N PRO A 13 8.66 -3.47 15.15
CA PRO A 13 7.50 -2.66 15.51
C PRO A 13 6.34 -2.77 14.50
N VAL A 14 5.17 -2.34 14.94
CA VAL A 14 3.98 -2.16 14.12
C VAL A 14 3.46 -0.75 14.38
N VAL A 15 3.07 -0.04 13.35
CA VAL A 15 2.67 1.36 13.46
C VAL A 15 1.22 1.52 13.01
N ASP A 16 0.41 2.17 13.85
CA ASP A 16 -0.95 2.57 13.49
C ASP A 16 -0.91 3.87 12.69
N VAL A 17 -1.59 3.88 11.55
CA VAL A 17 -1.69 5.04 10.67
C VAL A 17 -3.17 5.35 10.46
N ASN A 18 -3.57 6.57 10.86
CA ASN A 18 -4.98 6.96 10.83
C ASN A 18 -5.39 7.63 9.51
N ASP A 19 -4.45 8.17 8.79
CA ASP A 19 -4.66 9.09 7.66
C ASP A 19 -4.01 8.61 6.36
N ALA A 20 -3.89 7.31 6.15
CA ALA A 20 -3.43 6.79 4.88
C ALA A 20 -4.39 7.20 3.76
N LEU A 21 -3.86 7.77 2.69
CA LEU A 21 -4.64 8.24 1.57
C LEU A 21 -4.81 7.13 0.54
N VAL A 22 -6.05 6.80 0.21
CA VAL A 22 -6.36 5.87 -0.87
C VAL A 22 -6.20 6.56 -2.22
N ASP A 23 -5.34 6.01 -3.07
CA ASP A 23 -5.06 6.55 -4.39
C ASP A 23 -5.23 5.45 -5.45
N THR A 24 -6.39 5.42 -6.09
CA THR A 24 -6.70 4.44 -7.13
C THR A 24 -5.93 4.67 -8.43
N GLY A 25 -5.29 5.82 -8.58
CA GLY A 25 -4.36 6.09 -9.67
C GLY A 25 -2.98 5.48 -9.49
N ALA A 26 -2.64 5.04 -8.26
CA ALA A 26 -1.37 4.42 -7.95
C ALA A 26 -1.51 2.89 -7.97
N THR A 27 -0.61 2.21 -8.66
CA THR A 27 -0.56 0.74 -8.67
C THR A 27 -0.07 0.21 -7.33
N LEU A 28 1.12 0.64 -6.90
CA LEU A 28 1.70 0.24 -5.62
C LEU A 28 1.48 1.33 -4.58
N SER A 29 1.38 0.90 -3.33
CA SER A 29 1.38 1.81 -2.19
C SER A 29 2.76 2.44 -2.00
N THR A 30 2.80 3.63 -1.41
CA THR A 30 4.05 4.32 -1.06
C THR A 30 4.12 4.54 0.44
N VAL A 31 5.31 4.36 0.99
CA VAL A 31 5.62 4.55 2.41
C VAL A 31 6.75 5.57 2.52
N PRO A 32 6.65 6.57 3.39
CA PRO A 32 7.72 7.55 3.54
C PRO A 32 8.98 6.92 4.13
N ARG A 33 10.14 7.45 3.75
CA ARG A 33 11.45 6.94 4.16
C ARG A 33 11.58 6.81 5.67
N ALA A 34 11.16 7.80 6.42
CA ALA A 34 11.27 7.80 7.88
C ALA A 34 10.53 6.62 8.49
N LEU A 35 9.33 6.31 7.99
CA LEU A 35 8.54 5.19 8.47
C LEU A 35 9.14 3.84 8.03
N ALA A 36 9.61 3.76 6.79
CA ALA A 36 10.30 2.56 6.30
C ALA A 36 11.53 2.23 7.16
N ASP A 37 12.31 3.25 7.54
CA ASP A 37 13.47 3.08 8.42
C ASP A 37 13.05 2.66 9.82
N GLN A 38 12.00 3.27 10.37
CA GLN A 38 11.45 2.90 11.68
C GLN A 38 11.02 1.43 11.72
N LEU A 39 10.38 0.96 10.65
CA LEU A 39 9.94 -0.43 10.51
C LEU A 39 11.04 -1.37 10.02
N LYS A 40 12.20 -0.83 9.70
CA LYS A 40 13.35 -1.59 9.17
C LYS A 40 13.00 -2.38 7.91
N LEU A 41 12.23 -1.78 7.03
CA LEU A 41 11.88 -2.39 5.76
C LEU A 41 13.13 -2.56 4.90
N GLN A 42 13.26 -3.76 4.33
CA GLN A 42 14.41 -4.08 3.49
C GLN A 42 14.22 -3.52 2.08
N VAL A 43 15.21 -2.77 1.60
CA VAL A 43 15.23 -2.33 0.21
C VAL A 43 15.66 -3.50 -0.67
N LEU A 44 14.81 -3.90 -1.59
CA LEU A 44 15.04 -5.07 -2.46
C LEU A 44 15.51 -4.68 -3.85
N GLY A 45 15.30 -3.43 -4.25
CA GLY A 45 15.68 -2.95 -5.56
C GLY A 45 15.34 -1.50 -5.73
N GLN A 46 15.70 -0.96 -6.89
CA GLN A 46 15.41 0.42 -7.27
C GLN A 46 14.78 0.45 -8.64
N HIS A 47 13.84 1.37 -8.83
CA HIS A 47 13.25 1.66 -10.12
C HIS A 47 13.41 3.13 -10.44
N THR A 48 13.81 3.41 -11.66
CA THR A 48 13.93 4.77 -12.17
C THR A 48 12.79 5.01 -13.15
N THR A 49 12.06 6.08 -12.94
CA THR A 49 10.97 6.49 -13.82
C THR A 49 11.14 7.95 -14.23
N ARG A 50 10.59 8.30 -15.39
CA ARG A 50 10.57 9.69 -15.85
C ARG A 50 9.25 10.33 -15.46
N THR A 51 9.36 11.53 -14.91
CA THR A 51 8.21 12.38 -14.60
C THR A 51 8.36 13.72 -15.33
N ALA A 52 7.32 14.54 -15.29
CA ALA A 52 7.38 15.90 -15.83
C ALA A 52 8.48 16.76 -15.15
N ALA A 53 8.83 16.43 -13.91
CA ALA A 53 9.84 17.14 -13.12
C ALA A 53 11.25 16.56 -13.29
N GLY A 54 11.44 15.49 -14.10
CA GLY A 54 12.71 14.83 -14.32
C GLY A 54 12.69 13.35 -13.99
N VAL A 55 13.86 12.81 -13.67
CA VAL A 55 14.04 11.39 -13.34
C VAL A 55 13.83 11.19 -11.84
N LEU A 56 12.98 10.22 -11.49
CA LEU A 56 12.70 9.83 -10.12
C LEU A 56 13.18 8.40 -9.90
N THR A 57 14.00 8.19 -8.86
CA THR A 57 14.42 6.85 -8.43
C THR A 57 13.69 6.50 -7.14
N LEU A 58 13.03 5.34 -7.14
CA LEU A 58 12.27 4.84 -6.00
C LEU A 58 12.86 3.52 -5.52
N ASP A 59 13.02 3.39 -4.22
CA ASP A 59 13.37 2.12 -3.60
C ASP A 59 12.15 1.24 -3.50
N GLN A 60 12.29 -0.03 -3.83
CA GLN A 60 11.25 -1.04 -3.69
C GLN A 60 11.47 -1.87 -2.45
N SER A 61 10.38 -2.16 -1.74
CA SER A 61 10.36 -3.03 -0.57
C SER A 61 9.03 -3.78 -0.52
N TYR A 62 8.81 -4.49 0.56
CA TYR A 62 7.52 -5.11 0.91
C TYR A 62 7.11 -4.63 2.29
N ALA A 63 5.81 -4.48 2.50
CA ALA A 63 5.25 -4.11 3.78
C ALA A 63 4.04 -4.98 4.11
N LEU A 64 3.82 -5.17 5.42
CA LEU A 64 2.63 -5.81 5.95
C LEU A 64 1.58 -4.74 6.20
N PHE A 65 0.38 -4.95 5.68
CA PHE A 65 -0.76 -4.10 5.89
C PHE A 65 -1.85 -4.86 6.64
N GLU A 66 -2.42 -4.22 7.66
CA GLU A 66 -3.61 -4.71 8.34
C GLU A 66 -4.73 -3.69 8.26
N TYR A 67 -5.91 -4.15 7.93
CA TYR A 67 -7.11 -3.35 7.88
C TYR A 67 -8.32 -4.20 8.29
N ASP A 68 -9.00 -3.78 9.35
CA ASP A 68 -10.25 -4.40 9.78
C ASP A 68 -10.14 -5.93 9.91
N GLY A 69 -9.09 -6.38 10.57
CA GLY A 69 -8.81 -7.80 10.79
C GLY A 69 -8.21 -8.53 9.59
N ARG A 70 -8.01 -7.86 8.48
CA ARG A 70 -7.38 -8.43 7.28
C ARG A 70 -5.92 -8.09 7.23
N ARG A 71 -5.10 -9.02 6.74
CA ARG A 71 -3.65 -8.85 6.65
C ARG A 71 -3.18 -9.26 5.28
N THR A 72 -2.23 -8.50 4.75
CA THR A 72 -1.57 -8.83 3.49
C THR A 72 -0.16 -8.26 3.45
N VAL A 73 0.69 -8.86 2.65
CA VAL A 73 2.04 -8.37 2.33
C VAL A 73 2.05 -7.99 0.86
N THR A 74 2.38 -6.74 0.56
CA THR A 74 2.42 -6.26 -0.80
C THR A 74 3.72 -5.53 -1.10
N PRO A 75 4.16 -5.49 -2.37
CA PRO A 75 5.24 -4.62 -2.77
C PRO A 75 4.84 -3.16 -2.58
N ILE A 76 5.81 -2.33 -2.22
CA ILE A 76 5.64 -0.90 -2.01
C ILE A 76 6.81 -0.12 -2.61
N TRP A 77 6.59 1.17 -2.81
CA TRP A 77 7.66 2.13 -3.03
C TRP A 77 7.98 2.88 -1.74
N ILE A 78 9.26 3.15 -1.50
CA ILE A 78 9.69 4.05 -0.43
C ILE A 78 9.86 5.43 -1.05
N SER A 79 9.12 6.40 -0.50
CA SER A 79 9.10 7.77 -1.00
C SER A 79 9.97 8.69 -0.16
N ASP A 80 10.77 9.53 -0.82
CA ASP A 80 11.56 10.55 -0.17
C ASP A 80 10.90 11.94 -0.24
N THR A 81 9.76 12.06 -0.91
CA THR A 81 9.11 13.35 -1.15
C THR A 81 7.75 13.49 -0.48
N TYR A 82 6.96 12.43 -0.43
CA TYR A 82 5.63 12.47 0.18
C TYR A 82 5.70 11.95 1.62
N PRO A 83 5.25 12.76 2.61
CA PRO A 83 5.41 12.40 4.04
C PRO A 83 4.36 11.42 4.54
N GLY A 84 3.27 11.20 3.81
CA GLY A 84 2.20 10.29 4.19
C GLY A 84 2.29 8.94 3.52
N ILE A 85 1.29 8.11 3.78
CA ILE A 85 1.13 6.81 3.12
C ILE A 85 0.07 6.93 2.03
N LEU A 86 0.41 6.45 0.83
CA LEU A 86 -0.55 6.26 -0.25
C LEU A 86 -0.87 4.78 -0.36
N ILE A 87 -2.15 4.45 -0.37
CA ILE A 87 -2.62 3.07 -0.56
C ILE A 87 -3.01 2.89 -2.02
N GLY A 88 -2.23 2.09 -2.73
CA GLY A 88 -2.47 1.80 -4.14
C GLY A 88 -3.39 0.62 -4.36
N VAL A 89 -3.69 0.38 -5.63
CA VAL A 89 -4.67 -0.63 -6.07
C VAL A 89 -4.25 -2.05 -5.66
N VAL A 90 -2.98 -2.39 -5.77
CA VAL A 90 -2.49 -3.74 -5.41
C VAL A 90 -2.77 -4.05 -3.94
N THR A 91 -2.50 -3.09 -3.04
CA THR A 91 -2.79 -3.29 -1.61
C THR A 91 -4.29 -3.41 -1.36
N LEU A 92 -5.11 -2.56 -1.98
CA LEU A 92 -6.57 -2.65 -1.84
C LEU A 92 -7.08 -4.01 -2.29
N GLU A 93 -6.70 -4.46 -3.46
CA GLU A 93 -7.12 -5.76 -3.99
C GLU A 93 -6.67 -6.92 -3.10
N ALA A 94 -5.42 -6.88 -2.62
CA ALA A 94 -4.88 -7.90 -1.73
C ALA A 94 -5.60 -7.94 -0.37
N LEU A 95 -6.15 -6.81 0.07
CA LEU A 95 -7.01 -6.74 1.26
C LEU A 95 -8.48 -7.09 0.97
N GLY A 96 -8.80 -7.42 -0.28
CA GLY A 96 -10.19 -7.70 -0.68
C GLY A 96 -11.07 -6.47 -0.71
N LEU A 97 -10.50 -5.31 -1.03
CA LEU A 97 -11.19 -4.03 -1.05
C LEU A 97 -11.21 -3.42 -2.45
N ALA A 98 -12.22 -2.63 -2.70
CA ALA A 98 -12.34 -1.78 -3.89
C ALA A 98 -12.97 -0.45 -3.50
N VAL A 99 -12.71 0.58 -4.30
CA VAL A 99 -13.39 1.87 -4.14
C VAL A 99 -14.62 1.87 -5.05
N ASP A 100 -15.77 2.17 -4.45
CA ASP A 100 -16.98 2.38 -5.23
C ASP A 100 -16.88 3.69 -5.99
N PRO A 101 -16.90 3.68 -7.33
CA PRO A 101 -16.76 4.90 -8.10
C PRO A 101 -17.93 5.88 -7.93
N ALA A 102 -19.10 5.39 -7.53
CA ALA A 102 -20.27 6.24 -7.33
C ALA A 102 -20.23 7.01 -6.00
N SER A 103 -19.78 6.37 -4.91
CA SER A 103 -19.77 6.96 -3.57
C SER A 103 -18.38 7.37 -3.09
N GLY A 104 -17.30 6.85 -3.70
CA GLY A 104 -15.94 7.02 -3.22
C GLY A 104 -15.61 6.19 -1.98
N GLU A 105 -16.52 5.34 -1.53
CA GLU A 105 -16.36 4.54 -0.33
C GLU A 105 -15.63 3.23 -0.61
N LEU A 106 -14.91 2.73 0.40
CA LEU A 106 -14.32 1.40 0.34
C LEU A 106 -15.40 0.34 0.52
N LYS A 107 -15.34 -0.68 -0.32
CA LYS A 107 -16.25 -1.83 -0.29
C LYS A 107 -15.46 -3.13 -0.39
N ASN A 108 -16.07 -4.21 0.07
CA ASN A 108 -15.53 -5.55 -0.13
C ASN A 108 -15.59 -5.94 -1.61
N SER A 109 -14.50 -6.48 -2.13
CA SER A 109 -14.43 -7.00 -3.49
C SER A 109 -14.68 -8.49 -3.59
N GLU A 110 -15.01 -9.18 -2.49
CA GLU A 110 -15.27 -10.61 -2.44
C GLU A 110 -16.39 -11.03 -3.40
N PHE A 111 -17.43 -10.22 -3.49
CA PHE A 111 -18.54 -10.49 -4.40
C PHE A 111 -18.08 -10.60 -5.86
N LEU A 112 -17.19 -9.72 -6.27
CA LEU A 112 -16.65 -9.73 -7.63
C LEU A 112 -15.82 -10.99 -7.88
N LEU A 113 -15.02 -11.40 -6.90
CA LEU A 113 -14.20 -12.61 -6.97
C LEU A 113 -15.07 -13.87 -7.05
N LEU A 114 -16.10 -13.96 -6.22
CA LEU A 114 -17.08 -15.06 -6.24
C LEU A 114 -17.81 -15.13 -7.58
N SER A 115 -18.15 -14.00 -8.15
CA SER A 115 -18.80 -13.91 -9.46
C SER A 115 -17.93 -14.53 -10.57
N ILE A 116 -16.62 -14.33 -10.52
CA ILE A 116 -15.67 -14.90 -11.47
C ILE A 116 -15.62 -16.43 -11.33
N PHE A 117 -15.57 -16.94 -10.12
CA PHE A 117 -15.48 -18.38 -9.85
C PHE A 117 -16.82 -19.12 -10.03
N ALA A 118 -17.93 -18.42 -9.99
CA ALA A 118 -19.26 -19.01 -10.19
C ALA A 118 -19.66 -19.22 -11.63
N ARG A 119 -18.85 -18.80 -12.59
CA ARG A 119 -19.13 -18.95 -14.03
C ARG A 119 -18.87 -20.36 -14.54
#